data_f577f8dfa1ea6501f5f3908ef0df05fd
#
_entry.id   f577f8dfa1ea6501f5f3908ef0df05fd
#
_cell.length_a   1.000
_cell.length_b   1.000
_cell.length_c   1.000
_cell.angle_alpha   90.00
_cell.angle_beta   90.00
_cell.angle_gamma   90.00
#
_symmetry.space_group_name_H-M   'P 1'
#
loop_
_entity.id
_entity.type
_entity.pdbx_description
1 polymer ?
#
loop_
_entity_poly.entity_id
_entity_poly.type
_entity_poly.pdbx_seq_one_letter_code
_entity_poly.pdbx_strand_id
1 'polypeptide(L)'
;KKVLLSSVAALAVFAAAAPVFAQGENPSASNQLIQKKYVSWRDAADEANTQVAAHEAEIKEETLRQPGVVAAQQALDKANAIVGHDHEQAVKRAQEDYNTAYNEAYNTVRNRYIQVLQQKYIEAAKAQGNYYDETAVEANRTNEQRIADDIKAQTGKDVTVTTDEKGNVVVKDEKGNVVATVDKDGKTVKADAKAGKALPKTSAVK
;
A
#
# COMPACT_ATOMS: atom_id res chain seq x y z
N LYS A 1 -14.64 37.68 -6.66
CA LYS A 1 -13.83 37.32 -5.48
C LYS A 1 -14.72 36.70 -4.41
N LYS A 2 -15.07 35.44 -4.51
CA LYS A 2 -15.67 34.61 -3.41
C LYS A 2 -15.92 33.19 -3.96
N VAL A 3 -14.87 32.42 -4.26
CA VAL A 3 -15.01 30.95 -4.44
C VAL A 3 -13.68 30.33 -4.06
N LEU A 4 -13.43 30.13 -2.78
CA LEU A 4 -12.27 29.36 -2.28
C LEU A 4 -12.51 28.93 -0.82
N LEU A 5 -13.68 28.38 -0.48
CA LEU A 5 -13.88 27.89 0.91
C LEU A 5 -14.90 26.74 1.01
N SER A 6 -14.91 25.80 0.07
CA SER A 6 -15.85 24.67 0.18
C SER A 6 -15.20 23.28 0.11
N SER A 7 -13.89 23.16 -0.06
CA SER A 7 -13.22 21.86 -0.22
C SER A 7 -12.70 21.21 1.07
N VAL A 8 -12.93 21.82 2.23
CA VAL A 8 -12.40 21.30 3.52
C VAL A 8 -13.47 20.61 4.38
N ALA A 9 -14.76 20.80 4.06
CA ALA A 9 -15.84 20.32 4.91
C ALA A 9 -16.16 18.81 4.79
N ALA A 10 -15.79 18.15 3.71
CA ALA A 10 -16.09 16.73 3.51
C ALA A 10 -15.17 15.76 4.30
N LEU A 11 -14.01 16.23 4.75
CA LEU A 11 -13.06 15.43 5.53
C LEU A 11 -13.37 15.32 7.03
N ALA A 12 -14.31 16.12 7.55
CA ALA A 12 -14.64 16.16 8.98
C ALA A 12 -15.55 15.01 9.45
N VAL A 13 -16.11 14.23 8.55
CA VAL A 13 -17.03 13.13 8.90
C VAL A 13 -16.30 11.88 9.43
N PHE A 14 -14.99 11.78 9.22
CA PHE A 14 -14.20 10.64 9.68
C PHE A 14 -13.78 10.68 11.15
N ALA A 15 -14.18 11.70 11.91
CA ALA A 15 -13.69 11.92 13.29
C ALA A 15 -14.58 11.37 14.40
N ALA A 16 -15.57 10.52 14.12
CA ALA A 16 -16.35 9.86 15.16
C ALA A 16 -15.59 8.63 15.70
N ALA A 17 -15.17 8.70 16.95
CA ALA A 17 -14.43 7.69 17.69
C ALA A 17 -15.30 6.44 17.97
N ALA A 18 -15.43 5.58 16.96
CA ALA A 18 -15.75 4.18 17.18
C ALA A 18 -14.44 3.36 17.08
N PRO A 19 -14.33 2.19 17.71
CA PRO A 19 -13.16 1.34 17.50
C PRO A 19 -13.02 1.09 16.01
N VAL A 20 -11.96 1.63 15.43
CA VAL A 20 -11.78 1.84 13.98
C VAL A 20 -11.86 0.55 13.17
N PHE A 21 -11.66 -0.59 13.83
CA PHE A 21 -11.80 -1.91 13.22
C PHE A 21 -13.11 -2.64 13.57
N ALA A 22 -14.01 -2.05 14.36
CA ALA A 22 -15.22 -2.75 14.85
C ALA A 22 -16.31 -2.92 13.79
N GLN A 23 -16.32 -2.08 12.75
CA GLN A 23 -17.23 -2.21 11.61
C GLN A 23 -16.49 -1.84 10.33
N GLY A 24 -16.57 -2.70 9.31
CA GLY A 24 -16.18 -2.34 7.97
C GLY A 24 -17.08 -1.18 7.47
N GLU A 25 -16.50 -0.20 6.80
CA GLU A 25 -17.26 0.90 6.21
C GLU A 25 -18.06 0.42 5.01
N ASN A 26 -17.56 -0.61 4.33
CA ASN A 26 -18.24 -1.27 3.23
C ASN A 26 -19.14 -2.41 3.75
N PRO A 27 -20.48 -2.29 3.64
CA PRO A 27 -21.39 -3.33 4.11
C PRO A 27 -21.26 -4.65 3.35
N SER A 28 -20.62 -4.64 2.19
CA SER A 28 -20.36 -5.83 1.35
C SER A 28 -19.03 -6.52 1.65
N ALA A 29 -18.20 -5.98 2.54
CA ALA A 29 -16.90 -6.53 2.88
C ALA A 29 -16.58 -6.35 4.37
N SER A 30 -16.20 -7.45 5.04
CA SER A 30 -15.71 -7.40 6.42
C SER A 30 -14.34 -6.73 6.46
N ASN A 31 -14.07 -5.96 7.53
CA ASN A 31 -12.74 -5.39 7.74
C ASN A 31 -11.77 -6.51 8.16
N GLN A 32 -10.82 -6.83 7.29
CA GLN A 32 -9.83 -7.89 7.50
C GLN A 32 -8.80 -7.57 8.59
N LEU A 33 -8.61 -6.28 8.93
CA LEU A 33 -7.65 -5.85 9.95
C LEU A 33 -8.03 -6.29 11.37
N ILE A 34 -9.31 -6.55 11.63
CA ILE A 34 -9.82 -7.02 12.94
C ILE A 34 -9.15 -8.33 13.35
N GLN A 35 -8.86 -9.21 12.40
CA GLN A 35 -8.32 -10.54 12.65
C GLN A 35 -6.79 -10.57 12.69
N LYS A 36 -6.14 -9.47 12.33
CA LYS A 36 -4.68 -9.43 12.24
C LYS A 36 -4.04 -9.11 13.59
N LYS A 37 -3.07 -9.92 13.98
CA LYS A 37 -2.24 -9.66 15.15
C LYS A 37 -1.39 -8.41 14.98
N TYR A 38 -0.91 -8.16 13.76
CA TYR A 38 -0.15 -6.99 13.35
C TYR A 38 -0.70 -6.46 12.05
N VAL A 39 -0.69 -5.14 11.90
CA VAL A 39 -1.15 -4.41 10.71
C VAL A 39 0.03 -3.66 10.11
N SER A 40 0.40 -4.00 8.90
CA SER A 40 1.42 -3.28 8.14
C SER A 40 0.81 -2.13 7.33
N TRP A 41 1.68 -1.29 6.76
CA TRP A 41 1.27 -0.27 5.79
C TRP A 41 0.51 -0.87 4.61
N ARG A 42 0.96 -2.03 4.12
CA ARG A 42 0.35 -2.74 2.99
C ARG A 42 -1.04 -3.27 3.34
N ASP A 43 -1.18 -3.88 4.52
CA ASP A 43 -2.48 -4.33 5.01
C ASP A 43 -3.49 -3.19 5.08
N ALA A 44 -3.06 -2.03 5.58
CA ALA A 44 -3.91 -0.84 5.65
C ALA A 44 -4.28 -0.32 4.25
N ALA A 45 -3.38 -0.39 3.27
CA ALA A 45 -3.64 -0.01 1.89
C ALA A 45 -4.64 -0.94 1.22
N ASP A 46 -4.48 -2.26 1.37
CA ASP A 46 -5.36 -3.26 0.79
C ASP A 46 -6.78 -3.14 1.37
N GLU A 47 -6.88 -2.95 2.70
CA GLU A 47 -8.17 -2.72 3.35
C GLU A 47 -8.83 -1.42 2.90
N ALA A 48 -8.06 -0.32 2.77
CA ALA A 48 -8.58 0.95 2.28
C ALA A 48 -9.15 0.83 0.86
N ASN A 49 -8.49 0.08 -0.01
CA ASN A 49 -8.99 -0.21 -1.36
C ASN A 49 -10.30 -1.01 -1.36
N THR A 50 -10.49 -1.89 -0.38
CA THR A 50 -11.72 -2.66 -0.22
C THR A 50 -12.86 -1.80 0.34
N GLN A 51 -12.56 -1.00 1.37
CA GLN A 51 -13.55 -0.22 2.08
C GLN A 51 -13.98 1.05 1.34
N VAL A 52 -13.18 1.57 0.42
CA VAL A 52 -13.51 2.79 -0.35
C VAL A 52 -14.81 2.67 -1.14
N ALA A 53 -15.25 1.46 -1.45
CA ALA A 53 -16.53 1.22 -2.12
C ALA A 53 -17.75 1.72 -1.32
N ALA A 54 -17.64 1.83 0.01
CA ALA A 54 -18.67 2.43 0.85
C ALA A 54 -18.89 3.92 0.55
N HIS A 55 -17.89 4.59 0.00
CA HIS A 55 -17.88 6.03 -0.29
C HIS A 55 -18.13 6.35 -1.76
N GLU A 56 -18.61 5.38 -2.53
CA GLU A 56 -18.78 5.55 -3.98
C GLU A 56 -19.73 6.70 -4.34
N ALA A 57 -20.78 6.91 -3.55
CA ALA A 57 -21.73 7.98 -3.77
C ALA A 57 -21.12 9.37 -3.55
N GLU A 58 -20.37 9.52 -2.44
CA GLU A 58 -19.68 10.77 -2.10
C GLU A 58 -18.56 11.08 -3.11
N ILE A 59 -17.83 10.05 -3.55
CA ILE A 59 -16.80 10.18 -4.56
C ILE A 59 -17.38 10.71 -5.87
N LYS A 60 -18.49 10.13 -6.35
CA LYS A 60 -19.16 10.58 -7.57
C LYS A 60 -19.69 12.01 -7.44
N GLU A 61 -20.32 12.32 -6.31
CA GLU A 61 -20.83 13.66 -6.06
C GLU A 61 -19.71 14.70 -6.02
N GLU A 62 -18.60 14.40 -5.38
CA GLU A 62 -17.44 15.27 -5.34
C GLU A 62 -16.75 15.40 -6.70
N THR A 63 -16.69 14.30 -7.47
CA THR A 63 -16.18 14.31 -8.85
C THR A 63 -16.91 15.31 -9.72
N LEU A 64 -18.25 15.33 -9.65
CA LEU A 64 -19.08 16.27 -10.43
C LEU A 64 -18.84 17.74 -10.05
N ARG A 65 -18.34 18.00 -8.85
CA ARG A 65 -18.00 19.35 -8.38
C ARG A 65 -16.58 19.79 -8.75
N GLN A 66 -15.76 18.91 -9.32
CA GLN A 66 -14.40 19.28 -9.70
C GLN A 66 -14.41 20.34 -10.82
N PRO A 67 -13.57 21.38 -10.73
CA PRO A 67 -13.59 22.48 -11.71
C PRO A 67 -13.44 22.04 -13.16
N GLY A 68 -12.60 21.04 -13.42
CA GLY A 68 -12.40 20.47 -14.76
C GLY A 68 -13.67 19.80 -15.31
N VAL A 69 -14.40 19.06 -14.47
CA VAL A 69 -15.65 18.40 -14.86
C VAL A 69 -16.74 19.43 -15.13
N VAL A 70 -16.86 20.43 -14.23
CA VAL A 70 -17.84 21.54 -14.40
C VAL A 70 -17.57 22.31 -15.71
N ALA A 71 -16.30 22.62 -16.02
CA ALA A 71 -15.93 23.32 -17.25
C ALA A 71 -16.24 22.46 -18.50
N ALA A 72 -15.93 21.15 -18.45
CA ALA A 72 -16.21 20.24 -19.54
C ALA A 72 -17.74 20.05 -19.75
N GLN A 73 -18.52 19.98 -18.67
CA GLN A 73 -19.99 19.96 -18.76
C GLN A 73 -20.53 21.22 -19.44
N GLN A 74 -20.03 22.41 -19.07
CA GLN A 74 -20.44 23.67 -19.71
C GLN A 74 -20.07 23.71 -21.19
N ALA A 75 -18.91 23.11 -21.56
CA ALA A 75 -18.51 23.01 -22.96
C ALA A 75 -19.46 22.08 -23.76
N LEU A 76 -19.83 20.96 -23.15
CA LEU A 76 -20.80 20.02 -23.74
C LEU A 76 -22.18 20.65 -23.89
N ASP A 77 -22.65 21.43 -22.91
CA ASP A 77 -23.92 22.15 -22.99
C ASP A 77 -23.90 23.17 -24.12
N LYS A 78 -22.79 23.88 -24.31
CA LYS A 78 -22.60 24.82 -25.45
C LYS A 78 -22.57 24.09 -26.79
N ALA A 79 -21.90 22.93 -26.86
CA ALA A 79 -21.84 22.13 -28.06
C ALA A 79 -23.25 21.64 -28.48
N ASN A 80 -24.06 21.22 -27.49
CA ASN A 80 -25.45 20.81 -27.70
C ASN A 80 -26.34 21.94 -28.21
N ALA A 81 -25.98 23.20 -27.94
CA ALA A 81 -26.73 24.37 -28.43
C ALA A 81 -26.36 24.81 -29.86
N ILE A 82 -25.30 24.25 -30.45
CA ILE A 82 -24.91 24.52 -31.83
C ILE A 82 -25.98 23.98 -32.78
N VAL A 83 -26.32 24.76 -33.80
CA VAL A 83 -27.26 24.36 -34.84
C VAL A 83 -26.53 24.34 -36.18
N GLY A 84 -26.71 23.27 -36.97
CA GLY A 84 -26.15 23.18 -38.31
C GLY A 84 -25.16 22.03 -38.48
N HIS A 85 -24.33 22.12 -39.52
CA HIS A 85 -23.49 21.02 -40.01
C HIS A 85 -22.46 20.53 -38.98
N ASP A 86 -21.95 21.41 -38.15
CA ASP A 86 -20.88 21.08 -37.19
C ASP A 86 -21.37 20.57 -35.84
N HIS A 87 -22.70 20.49 -35.63
CA HIS A 87 -23.31 20.09 -34.38
C HIS A 87 -22.80 18.73 -33.88
N GLU A 88 -22.95 17.70 -34.71
CA GLU A 88 -22.60 16.33 -34.33
C GLU A 88 -21.13 16.18 -33.93
N GLN A 89 -20.24 16.81 -34.72
CA GLN A 89 -18.80 16.74 -34.44
C GLN A 89 -18.43 17.53 -33.18
N ALA A 90 -19.06 18.68 -32.94
CA ALA A 90 -18.84 19.49 -31.75
C ALA A 90 -19.30 18.75 -30.49
N VAL A 91 -20.50 18.16 -30.52
CA VAL A 91 -21.04 17.35 -29.40
C VAL A 91 -20.15 16.14 -29.11
N LYS A 92 -19.73 15.41 -30.15
CA LYS A 92 -18.86 14.26 -29.97
C LYS A 92 -17.55 14.61 -29.26
N ARG A 93 -16.87 15.67 -29.71
CA ARG A 93 -15.62 16.13 -29.06
C ARG A 93 -15.85 16.55 -27.62
N ALA A 94 -16.87 17.37 -27.37
CA ALA A 94 -17.17 17.85 -26.04
C ALA A 94 -17.57 16.71 -25.07
N GLN A 95 -18.23 15.66 -25.57
CA GLN A 95 -18.54 14.46 -24.81
C GLN A 95 -17.29 13.65 -24.46
N GLU A 96 -16.34 13.50 -25.41
CA GLU A 96 -15.05 12.86 -25.18
C GLU A 96 -14.23 13.62 -24.13
N ASP A 97 -14.19 14.94 -24.22
CA ASP A 97 -13.51 15.81 -23.25
C ASP A 97 -14.15 15.72 -21.86
N TYR A 98 -15.49 15.70 -21.79
CA TYR A 98 -16.22 15.51 -20.52
C TYR A 98 -15.90 14.14 -19.88
N ASN A 99 -15.94 13.08 -20.66
CA ASN A 99 -15.64 11.74 -20.17
C ASN A 99 -14.19 11.64 -19.64
N THR A 100 -13.24 12.26 -20.31
CA THR A 100 -11.84 12.33 -19.90
C THR A 100 -11.71 13.09 -18.58
N ALA A 101 -12.27 14.30 -18.51
CA ALA A 101 -12.23 15.13 -17.31
C ALA A 101 -12.91 14.44 -16.11
N TYR A 102 -14.04 13.77 -16.34
CA TYR A 102 -14.74 13.02 -15.30
C TYR A 102 -13.89 11.86 -14.77
N ASN A 103 -13.31 11.04 -15.65
CA ASN A 103 -12.52 9.87 -15.26
C ASN A 103 -11.24 10.28 -14.50
N GLU A 104 -10.55 11.32 -14.94
CA GLU A 104 -9.37 11.86 -14.24
C GLU A 104 -9.73 12.40 -12.85
N ALA A 105 -10.81 13.17 -12.76
CA ALA A 105 -11.30 13.70 -11.50
C ALA A 105 -11.77 12.59 -10.56
N TYR A 106 -12.51 11.61 -11.06
CA TYR A 106 -12.97 10.45 -10.29
C TYR A 106 -11.79 9.67 -9.70
N ASN A 107 -10.78 9.36 -10.51
CA ASN A 107 -9.59 8.66 -10.03
C ASN A 107 -8.84 9.47 -8.96
N THR A 108 -8.74 10.78 -9.14
CA THR A 108 -8.09 11.68 -8.19
C THR A 108 -8.85 11.71 -6.85
N VAL A 109 -10.17 11.90 -6.89
CA VAL A 109 -11.01 11.92 -5.70
C VAL A 109 -10.96 10.55 -5.00
N ARG A 110 -11.16 9.46 -5.74
CA ARG A 110 -11.12 8.10 -5.21
C ARG A 110 -9.80 7.77 -4.51
N ASN A 111 -8.67 8.10 -5.15
CA ASN A 111 -7.35 7.88 -4.56
C ASN A 111 -7.15 8.67 -3.27
N ARG A 112 -7.67 9.88 -3.17
CA ARG A 112 -7.66 10.66 -1.94
C ARG A 112 -8.46 9.98 -0.82
N TYR A 113 -9.65 9.44 -1.11
CA TYR A 113 -10.42 8.67 -0.14
C TYR A 113 -9.65 7.43 0.34
N ILE A 114 -9.01 6.68 -0.57
CA ILE A 114 -8.15 5.53 -0.22
C ILE A 114 -7.02 5.97 0.72
N GLN A 115 -6.34 7.07 0.43
CA GLN A 115 -5.26 7.58 1.28
C GLN A 115 -5.75 7.96 2.68
N VAL A 116 -6.91 8.61 2.78
CA VAL A 116 -7.52 8.96 4.07
C VAL A 116 -7.88 7.73 4.89
N LEU A 117 -8.49 6.73 4.25
CA LEU A 117 -8.83 5.45 4.91
C LEU A 117 -7.57 4.70 5.35
N GLN A 118 -6.56 4.63 4.49
CA GLN A 118 -5.28 4.00 4.81
C GLN A 118 -4.62 4.66 6.03
N GLN A 119 -4.57 5.99 6.04
CA GLN A 119 -4.00 6.74 7.17
C GLN A 119 -4.79 6.48 8.46
N LYS A 120 -6.12 6.48 8.39
CA LYS A 120 -7.01 6.15 9.51
C LYS A 120 -6.70 4.77 10.09
N TYR A 121 -6.50 3.75 9.24
CA TYR A 121 -6.19 2.40 9.68
C TYR A 121 -4.79 2.29 10.29
N ILE A 122 -3.80 2.98 9.73
CA ILE A 122 -2.44 3.07 10.28
C ILE A 122 -2.45 3.72 11.68
N GLU A 123 -3.15 4.84 11.83
CA GLU A 123 -3.25 5.55 13.12
C GLU A 123 -3.96 4.70 14.17
N ALA A 124 -5.02 3.98 13.77
CA ALA A 124 -5.71 3.06 14.66
C ALA A 124 -4.81 1.89 15.08
N ALA A 125 -4.04 1.30 14.16
CA ALA A 125 -3.10 0.24 14.48
C ALA A 125 -1.99 0.72 15.41
N LYS A 126 -1.49 1.95 15.20
CA LYS A 126 -0.52 2.57 16.13
C LYS A 126 -1.11 2.78 17.51
N ALA A 127 -2.34 3.28 17.61
CA ALA A 127 -3.04 3.49 18.87
C ALA A 127 -3.31 2.18 19.64
N GLN A 128 -3.52 1.07 18.92
CA GLN A 128 -3.70 -0.27 19.48
C GLN A 128 -2.37 -0.98 19.81
N GLY A 129 -1.24 -0.41 19.41
CA GLY A 129 0.08 -1.01 19.61
C GLY A 129 0.36 -2.23 18.74
N ASN A 130 -0.39 -2.43 17.64
CA ASN A 130 -0.22 -3.55 16.72
C ASN A 130 0.23 -3.15 15.31
N TYR A 131 0.64 -1.88 15.12
CA TYR A 131 1.22 -1.44 13.85
C TYR A 131 2.63 -2.02 13.68
N TYR A 132 2.87 -2.63 12.53
CA TYR A 132 4.17 -3.14 12.13
C TYR A 132 4.76 -2.27 11.02
N ASP A 133 5.79 -1.51 11.33
CA ASP A 133 6.51 -0.69 10.37
C ASP A 133 7.57 -1.54 9.64
N GLU A 134 7.17 -2.14 8.54
CA GLU A 134 8.08 -2.95 7.70
C GLU A 134 9.31 -2.15 7.25
N THR A 135 9.13 -0.88 6.93
CA THR A 135 10.22 -0.03 6.43
C THR A 135 11.26 0.21 7.51
N ALA A 136 10.83 0.54 8.73
CA ALA A 136 11.73 0.77 9.86
C ALA A 136 12.42 -0.53 10.29
N VAL A 137 11.70 -1.65 10.31
CA VAL A 137 12.26 -2.96 10.67
C VAL A 137 13.29 -3.39 9.63
N GLU A 138 12.97 -3.31 8.33
CA GLU A 138 13.91 -3.68 7.26
C GLU A 138 15.13 -2.74 7.20
N ALA A 139 14.96 -1.44 7.42
CA ALA A 139 16.07 -0.48 7.44
C ALA A 139 17.05 -0.75 8.58
N ASN A 140 16.58 -1.28 9.71
CA ASN A 140 17.39 -1.56 10.91
C ASN A 140 17.89 -3.00 10.98
N ARG A 141 17.45 -3.90 10.07
CA ARG A 141 17.93 -5.28 10.05
C ARG A 141 19.32 -5.35 9.42
N THR A 142 20.22 -5.99 10.12
CA THR A 142 21.54 -6.31 9.56
C THR A 142 21.45 -7.45 8.55
N ASN A 143 22.45 -7.61 7.68
CA ASN A 143 22.51 -8.73 6.74
C ASN A 143 22.48 -10.08 7.47
N GLU A 144 23.14 -10.18 8.62
CA GLU A 144 23.15 -11.37 9.46
C GLU A 144 21.75 -11.73 9.96
N GLN A 145 20.96 -10.73 10.38
CA GLN A 145 19.58 -10.93 10.80
C GLN A 145 18.69 -11.42 9.64
N ARG A 146 18.83 -10.82 8.45
CA ARG A 146 18.09 -11.26 7.26
C ARG A 146 18.40 -12.71 6.90
N ILE A 147 19.67 -13.07 6.90
CA ILE A 147 20.11 -14.45 6.60
C ILE A 147 19.59 -15.43 7.65
N ALA A 148 19.63 -15.07 8.94
CA ALA A 148 19.11 -15.91 10.01
C ALA A 148 17.60 -16.15 9.89
N ASP A 149 16.81 -15.10 9.59
CA ASP A 149 15.36 -15.19 9.41
C ASP A 149 14.99 -16.00 8.16
N ASP A 150 15.72 -15.85 7.06
CA ASP A 150 15.52 -16.63 5.84
C ASP A 150 15.79 -18.13 6.08
N ILE A 151 16.85 -18.45 6.81
CA ILE A 151 17.15 -19.86 7.19
C ILE A 151 16.04 -20.40 8.09
N LYS A 152 15.58 -19.61 9.06
CA LYS A 152 14.47 -20.00 9.95
C LYS A 152 13.18 -20.23 9.17
N ALA A 153 12.83 -19.34 8.24
CA ALA A 153 11.64 -19.48 7.41
C ALA A 153 11.65 -20.73 6.54
N GLN A 154 12.83 -21.11 6.03
CA GLN A 154 12.99 -22.28 5.14
C GLN A 154 13.17 -23.60 5.88
N THR A 155 13.78 -23.59 7.05
CA THR A 155 14.20 -24.82 7.75
C THR A 155 13.45 -25.05 9.07
N GLY A 156 12.76 -24.03 9.60
CA GLY A 156 12.16 -24.03 10.91
C GLY A 156 13.15 -24.00 12.08
N LYS A 157 14.47 -23.82 11.80
CA LYS A 157 15.55 -23.86 12.80
C LYS A 157 16.08 -22.47 13.07
N ASP A 158 16.27 -22.14 14.34
CA ASP A 158 16.97 -20.93 14.74
C ASP A 158 18.48 -21.10 14.53
N VAL A 159 19.10 -20.07 13.97
CA VAL A 159 20.54 -20.00 13.73
C VAL A 159 21.07 -18.62 14.15
N THR A 160 22.34 -18.59 14.54
CA THR A 160 23.08 -17.33 14.75
C THR A 160 23.98 -17.11 13.55
N VAL A 161 23.88 -15.96 12.92
CA VAL A 161 24.72 -15.55 11.79
C VAL A 161 25.64 -14.43 12.25
N THR A 162 26.92 -14.56 11.94
CA THR A 162 27.95 -13.55 12.26
C THR A 162 28.88 -13.38 11.07
N THR A 163 29.49 -12.21 10.94
CA THR A 163 30.55 -11.98 9.95
C THR A 163 31.90 -12.01 10.66
N ASP A 164 32.86 -12.79 10.13
CA ASP A 164 34.22 -12.85 10.67
C ASP A 164 35.09 -11.66 10.20
N GLU A 165 36.28 -11.54 10.76
CA GLU A 165 37.23 -10.47 10.41
C GLU A 165 37.67 -10.45 8.94
N LYS A 166 37.46 -11.59 8.23
CA LYS A 166 37.78 -11.73 6.80
C LYS A 166 36.59 -11.42 5.90
N GLY A 167 35.43 -11.05 6.50
CA GLY A 167 34.21 -10.77 5.78
C GLY A 167 33.43 -12.02 5.37
N ASN A 168 33.75 -13.20 5.93
CA ASN A 168 32.97 -14.41 5.66
C ASN A 168 31.76 -14.48 6.60
N VAL A 169 30.63 -14.93 6.05
CA VAL A 169 29.41 -15.16 6.83
C VAL A 169 29.48 -16.54 7.49
N VAL A 170 29.43 -16.59 8.81
CA VAL A 170 29.49 -17.81 9.62
C VAL A 170 28.12 -18.07 10.22
N VAL A 171 27.52 -19.22 9.89
CA VAL A 171 26.22 -19.67 10.41
C VAL A 171 26.46 -20.72 11.50
N LYS A 172 25.88 -20.50 12.69
CA LYS A 172 25.98 -21.42 13.84
C LYS A 172 24.59 -21.92 14.20
N ASP A 173 24.51 -23.18 14.64
CA ASP A 173 23.29 -23.75 15.21
C ASP A 173 23.02 -23.21 16.65
N GLU A 174 21.90 -23.61 17.25
CA GLU A 174 21.51 -23.25 18.62
C GLU A 174 22.53 -23.70 19.67
N LYS A 175 23.37 -24.68 19.34
CA LYS A 175 24.43 -25.21 20.21
C LYS A 175 25.78 -24.51 20.00
N GLY A 176 25.83 -23.51 19.10
CA GLY A 176 27.03 -22.75 18.79
C GLY A 176 27.98 -23.43 17.79
N ASN A 177 27.62 -24.59 17.21
CA ASN A 177 28.45 -25.25 16.22
C ASN A 177 28.34 -24.55 14.87
N VAL A 178 29.46 -24.40 14.16
CA VAL A 178 29.47 -23.83 12.82
C VAL A 178 28.89 -24.85 11.82
N VAL A 179 27.70 -24.51 11.26
CA VAL A 179 27.02 -25.34 10.28
C VAL A 179 27.33 -24.94 8.83
N ALA A 180 27.69 -23.68 8.61
CA ALA A 180 28.13 -23.21 7.30
C ALA A 180 29.03 -21.98 7.43
N THR A 181 29.96 -21.84 6.46
CA THR A 181 30.72 -20.60 6.26
C THR A 181 30.69 -20.26 4.78
N VAL A 182 30.30 -19.04 4.45
CA VAL A 182 30.20 -18.51 3.09
C VAL A 182 31.17 -17.35 2.96
N ASP A 183 32.03 -17.37 1.93
CA ASP A 183 32.96 -16.26 1.70
C ASP A 183 32.26 -15.01 1.16
N LYS A 184 32.99 -13.91 1.10
CA LYS A 184 32.50 -12.61 0.59
C LYS A 184 31.99 -12.68 -0.86
N ASP A 185 32.38 -13.71 -1.62
CA ASP A 185 31.97 -13.90 -3.01
C ASP A 185 30.75 -14.87 -3.14
N GLY A 186 30.16 -15.24 -1.99
CA GLY A 186 28.96 -16.09 -1.91
C GLY A 186 29.26 -17.59 -2.08
N LYS A 187 30.52 -18.00 -2.02
CA LYS A 187 30.92 -19.39 -2.16
C LYS A 187 31.01 -20.08 -0.80
N THR A 188 30.36 -21.22 -0.65
CA THR A 188 30.45 -22.03 0.58
C THR A 188 31.85 -22.57 0.77
N VAL A 189 32.54 -22.14 1.84
CA VAL A 189 33.91 -22.55 2.19
C VAL A 189 33.88 -23.78 3.09
N LYS A 190 32.86 -23.90 3.96
CA LYS A 190 32.64 -25.01 4.88
C LYS A 190 31.16 -25.24 5.07
N ALA A 191 30.69 -26.46 4.87
CA ALA A 191 29.36 -26.88 5.23
C ALA A 191 29.43 -28.19 5.99
N ASP A 192 28.69 -28.35 7.07
CA ASP A 192 28.59 -29.60 7.79
C ASP A 192 27.81 -30.60 6.93
N ALA A 193 28.33 -31.80 6.73
CA ALA A 193 27.77 -32.82 5.83
C ALA A 193 26.32 -33.24 6.18
N LYS A 194 25.84 -32.93 7.39
CA LYS A 194 24.46 -33.14 7.84
C LYS A 194 23.50 -31.99 7.50
N ALA A 195 24.01 -30.80 7.14
CA ALA A 195 23.20 -29.61 6.81
C ALA A 195 22.98 -29.45 5.30
N GLY A 196 23.52 -30.32 4.47
CA GLY A 196 23.77 -30.15 3.03
C GLY A 196 22.58 -30.16 2.08
N LYS A 197 21.33 -29.85 2.50
CA LYS A 197 20.21 -29.69 1.58
C LYS A 197 19.40 -28.39 1.75
N ALA A 198 19.82 -27.46 2.59
CA ALA A 198 18.99 -26.31 2.96
C ALA A 198 19.69 -24.95 2.96
N LEU A 199 20.77 -24.76 2.22
CA LEU A 199 21.30 -23.40 2.02
C LEU A 199 20.71 -22.82 0.74
N PRO A 200 19.94 -21.72 0.84
CA PRO A 200 19.45 -21.01 -0.33
C PRO A 200 20.64 -20.43 -1.11
N LYS A 201 20.57 -20.50 -2.43
CA LYS A 201 21.46 -19.71 -3.30
C LYS A 201 21.05 -18.25 -3.11
N THR A 202 21.71 -17.54 -2.21
CA THR A 202 21.59 -16.08 -2.10
C THR A 202 22.20 -15.48 -3.36
N SER A 203 21.35 -15.03 -4.27
CA SER A 203 21.77 -14.16 -5.36
C SER A 203 22.24 -12.86 -4.74
N ALA A 204 23.53 -12.56 -4.81
CA ALA A 204 24.07 -11.27 -4.42
C ALA A 204 23.40 -10.20 -5.30
N VAL A 205 22.59 -9.39 -4.70
CA VAL A 205 22.07 -8.16 -5.34
C VAL A 205 23.21 -7.16 -5.32
N LYS A 206 23.69 -6.80 -6.53
CA LYS A 206 24.64 -5.70 -6.76
C LYS A 206 23.94 -4.37 -6.47
#